data_a731da6510d0a21dac49a2161f65c455
#
_entry.id   a731da6510d0a21dac49a2161f65c455
#
_cell.length_a   1.000
_cell.length_b   1.000
_cell.length_c   1.000
_cell.angle_alpha   90.00
_cell.angle_beta   90.00
_cell.angle_gamma   90.00
#
_symmetry.space_group_name_H-M   'P 1'
#
loop_
_entity.id
_entity.type
_entity.pdbx_description
1 polymer ?
#
loop_
_entity_poly.entity_id
_entity_poly.type
_entity_poly.pdbx_seq_one_letter_code
_entity_poly.pdbx_strand_id
1 'polypeptide(L)'
;MTYILATGLILGVASATVPAATVDHATRIDHHSGPVDARYRGTVAVSHRQVGSVAPGGRASTLRCMWSANMVVDRHATAATGTTMTRNFVRNDIASGSRAGWCDTHRNSIAKEVAARMQDMNGHIVAVAQEDHDVLRAELDRAHDKTRNG
;
A
#
# COMPACT_ATOMS: atom_id res chain seq x y z
N MET A 1 27.85 18.06 -48.11
CA MET A 1 26.60 17.47 -47.62
C MET A 1 26.83 17.04 -46.17
N THR A 2 26.38 17.87 -45.23
CA THR A 2 26.65 17.66 -43.80
C THR A 2 25.30 17.30 -43.14
N TYR A 3 25.14 16.06 -42.70
CA TYR A 3 23.94 15.60 -41.96
C TYR A 3 24.12 15.86 -40.46
N ILE A 4 23.28 16.73 -39.90
CA ILE A 4 23.17 16.97 -38.46
C ILE A 4 22.11 16.01 -37.91
N LEU A 5 22.52 15.02 -37.14
CA LEU A 5 21.64 14.14 -36.36
C LEU A 5 21.29 14.85 -35.06
N ALA A 6 20.05 15.30 -34.95
CA ALA A 6 19.50 15.84 -33.69
C ALA A 6 19.01 14.65 -32.82
N THR A 7 19.76 14.34 -31.77
CA THR A 7 19.37 13.34 -30.76
C THR A 7 18.47 14.03 -29.72
N GLY A 8 17.17 13.76 -29.79
CA GLY A 8 16.20 14.24 -28.81
C GLY A 8 16.28 13.43 -27.51
N LEU A 9 16.69 14.06 -26.42
CA LEU A 9 16.72 13.48 -25.07
C LEU A 9 15.32 13.60 -24.45
N ILE A 10 14.57 12.51 -24.37
CA ILE A 10 13.27 12.45 -23.66
C ILE A 10 13.57 12.22 -22.18
N LEU A 11 13.51 13.28 -21.36
CA LEU A 11 13.51 13.16 -19.91
C LEU A 11 12.13 12.63 -19.45
N GLY A 12 12.05 11.34 -19.18
CA GLY A 12 10.91 10.75 -18.51
C GLY A 12 10.90 11.17 -17.03
N VAL A 13 9.91 11.97 -16.61
CA VAL A 13 9.69 12.33 -15.20
C VAL A 13 9.06 11.12 -14.51
N ALA A 14 9.85 10.30 -13.84
CA ALA A 14 9.36 9.26 -12.96
C ALA A 14 8.81 9.92 -11.68
N SER A 15 7.48 9.95 -11.53
CA SER A 15 6.82 10.37 -10.29
C SER A 15 7.04 9.31 -9.22
N ALA A 16 8.07 9.46 -8.39
CA ALA A 16 8.29 8.63 -7.23
C ALA A 16 7.21 8.91 -6.18
N THR A 17 6.27 7.99 -5.99
CA THR A 17 5.33 8.01 -4.87
C THR A 17 6.11 7.62 -3.60
N VAL A 18 6.40 8.60 -2.75
CA VAL A 18 7.00 8.35 -1.44
C VAL A 18 5.92 7.73 -0.55
N PRO A 19 6.14 6.55 0.07
CA PRO A 19 5.18 5.98 1.00
C PRO A 19 5.02 6.91 2.20
N ALA A 20 3.77 7.19 2.59
CA ALA A 20 3.47 8.07 3.71
C ALA A 20 3.76 7.43 5.06
N ALA A 21 3.64 6.10 5.17
CA ALA A 21 3.87 5.32 6.38
C ALA A 21 4.05 3.84 6.06
N THR A 22 4.77 3.13 6.95
CA THR A 22 4.87 1.67 6.93
C THR A 22 4.49 1.10 8.29
N VAL A 23 3.81 -0.05 8.29
CA VAL A 23 3.48 -0.81 9.50
C VAL A 23 3.88 -2.26 9.30
N ASP A 24 4.35 -2.91 10.36
CA ASP A 24 4.76 -4.31 10.34
C ASP A 24 3.98 -5.09 11.40
N HIS A 25 3.56 -6.30 11.04
CA HIS A 25 2.95 -7.25 11.97
C HIS A 25 3.56 -8.63 11.76
N ALA A 26 3.93 -9.31 12.85
CA ALA A 26 4.46 -10.65 12.81
C ALA A 26 3.59 -11.56 13.67
N THR A 27 3.28 -12.74 13.16
CA THR A 27 2.54 -13.76 13.88
C THR A 27 3.13 -15.14 13.62
N ARG A 28 2.95 -16.05 14.55
CA ARG A 28 3.32 -17.44 14.42
C ARG A 28 2.06 -18.30 14.37
N ILE A 29 2.01 -19.20 13.42
CA ILE A 29 0.88 -20.10 13.20
C ILE A 29 1.36 -21.52 13.46
N ASP A 30 0.64 -22.23 14.33
CA ASP A 30 0.86 -23.65 14.55
C ASP A 30 0.17 -24.45 13.47
N HIS A 31 0.95 -25.26 12.76
CA HIS A 31 0.48 -26.13 11.69
C HIS A 31 0.99 -27.56 11.93
N HIS A 32 0.24 -28.59 11.48
CA HIS A 32 0.63 -30.00 11.70
C HIS A 32 1.98 -30.37 11.05
N SER A 33 2.42 -29.65 10.01
CA SER A 33 3.74 -29.81 9.39
C SER A 33 4.86 -29.04 10.10
N GLY A 34 4.55 -28.36 11.20
CA GLY A 34 5.47 -27.52 11.98
C GLY A 34 5.06 -26.05 12.01
N PRO A 35 5.68 -25.27 12.90
CA PRO A 35 5.35 -23.86 13.05
C PRO A 35 5.71 -23.05 11.81
N VAL A 36 4.95 -21.98 11.57
CA VAL A 36 5.12 -21.07 10.44
C VAL A 36 5.21 -19.64 10.97
N ASP A 37 6.28 -18.96 10.64
CA ASP A 37 6.46 -17.54 10.96
C ASP A 37 5.97 -16.68 9.78
N ALA A 38 4.93 -15.89 10.00
CA ALA A 38 4.35 -15.01 9.01
C ALA A 38 4.62 -13.53 9.37
N ARG A 39 5.12 -12.78 8.42
CA ARG A 39 5.34 -11.34 8.51
C ARG A 39 4.48 -10.63 7.48
N TYR A 40 3.78 -9.61 7.94
CA TYR A 40 2.95 -8.73 7.13
C TYR A 40 3.56 -7.34 7.18
N ARG A 41 3.88 -6.77 6.01
CA ARG A 41 4.37 -5.39 5.90
C ARG A 41 3.35 -4.57 5.12
N GLY A 42 2.75 -3.60 5.79
CA GLY A 42 1.83 -2.65 5.21
C GLY A 42 2.57 -1.39 4.77
N THR A 43 2.38 -0.98 3.52
CA THR A 43 2.85 0.29 2.97
C THR A 43 1.66 1.15 2.62
N VAL A 44 1.58 2.34 3.20
CA VAL A 44 0.49 3.28 2.97
C VAL A 44 0.91 4.32 1.94
N ALA A 45 0.10 4.45 0.90
CA ALA A 45 0.25 5.47 -0.14
C ALA A 45 -0.96 6.41 -0.13
N VAL A 46 -0.71 7.71 -0.27
CA VAL A 46 -1.76 8.72 -0.35
C VAL A 46 -1.91 9.19 -1.79
N SER A 47 -3.13 9.09 -2.30
CA SER A 47 -3.53 9.65 -3.59
C SER A 47 -4.26 10.98 -3.40
N HIS A 48 -4.05 11.90 -4.33
CA HIS A 48 -4.68 13.22 -4.32
C HIS A 48 -5.40 13.44 -5.64
N ARG A 49 -6.60 13.97 -5.59
CA ARG A 49 -7.40 14.32 -6.77
C ARG A 49 -7.92 15.74 -6.65
N GLN A 50 -7.51 16.60 -7.58
CA GLN A 50 -8.03 17.95 -7.68
C GLN A 50 -9.42 17.94 -8.32
N VAL A 51 -10.40 18.59 -7.67
CA VAL A 51 -11.78 18.75 -8.19
C VAL A 51 -12.22 20.20 -8.06
N GLY A 52 -13.24 20.57 -8.85
CA GLY A 52 -13.76 21.93 -8.88
C GLY A 52 -12.93 22.88 -9.73
N SER A 53 -13.25 24.15 -9.65
CA SER A 53 -12.64 25.21 -10.45
C SER A 53 -12.38 26.46 -9.63
N VAL A 54 -11.40 27.23 -10.07
CA VAL A 54 -11.16 28.59 -9.58
C VAL A 54 -12.24 29.49 -10.16
N ALA A 55 -12.93 30.24 -9.30
CA ALA A 55 -13.94 31.20 -9.76
C ALA A 55 -13.27 32.52 -10.18
N PRO A 56 -13.83 33.25 -11.17
CA PRO A 56 -13.45 34.63 -11.45
C PRO A 56 -13.63 35.54 -10.23
N GLY A 57 -12.94 36.67 -10.20
CA GLY A 57 -12.95 37.62 -9.08
C GLY A 57 -14.37 37.91 -8.56
N GLY A 58 -14.54 37.89 -7.24
CA GLY A 58 -15.80 38.17 -6.55
C GLY A 58 -16.73 36.96 -6.34
N ARG A 59 -16.35 35.76 -6.83
CA ARG A 59 -17.13 34.52 -6.59
C ARG A 59 -16.31 33.52 -5.76
N ALA A 60 -16.98 32.70 -4.94
CA ALA A 60 -16.32 31.63 -4.19
C ALA A 60 -15.81 30.55 -5.12
N SER A 61 -14.56 30.14 -4.96
CA SER A 61 -13.96 28.99 -5.66
C SER A 61 -14.57 27.69 -5.15
N THR A 62 -14.87 26.75 -6.05
CA THR A 62 -15.29 25.39 -5.71
C THR A 62 -14.12 24.42 -5.63
N LEU A 63 -12.89 24.90 -5.82
CA LEU A 63 -11.67 24.12 -5.87
C LEU A 63 -11.47 23.35 -4.55
N ARG A 64 -11.29 22.04 -4.66
CA ARG A 64 -11.07 21.14 -3.51
C ARG A 64 -10.02 20.09 -3.86
N CYS A 65 -9.23 19.73 -2.87
CA CYS A 65 -8.39 18.56 -2.90
C CYS A 65 -9.10 17.40 -2.21
N MET A 66 -9.44 16.38 -2.97
CA MET A 66 -9.89 15.09 -2.44
C MET A 66 -8.64 14.22 -2.25
N TRP A 67 -8.59 13.46 -1.17
CA TRP A 67 -7.49 12.54 -0.93
C TRP A 67 -7.99 11.23 -0.34
N SER A 68 -7.28 10.13 -0.65
CA SER A 68 -7.49 8.84 0.00
C SER A 68 -6.16 8.16 0.26
N ALA A 69 -6.08 7.42 1.36
CA ALA A 69 -4.96 6.59 1.74
C ALA A 69 -5.32 5.13 1.50
N ASN A 70 -4.46 4.42 0.78
CA ASN A 70 -4.58 3.01 0.51
C ASN A 70 -3.40 2.27 1.13
N MET A 71 -3.62 1.04 1.62
CA MET A 71 -2.57 0.22 2.17
C MET A 71 -2.37 -1.03 1.31
N VAL A 72 -1.13 -1.26 0.91
CA VAL A 72 -0.67 -2.50 0.30
C VAL A 72 0.03 -3.30 1.38
N VAL A 73 -0.39 -4.54 1.60
CA VAL A 73 0.20 -5.44 2.59
C VAL A 73 0.87 -6.60 1.89
N ASP A 74 2.17 -6.75 2.11
CA ASP A 74 2.96 -7.87 1.65
C ASP A 74 3.10 -8.89 2.78
N ARG A 75 2.63 -10.12 2.55
CA ARG A 75 2.87 -11.25 3.43
C ARG A 75 4.10 -12.02 2.98
N HIS A 76 4.96 -12.35 3.91
CA HIS A 76 6.05 -13.30 3.76
C HIS A 76 5.99 -14.33 4.90
N ALA A 77 5.62 -15.56 4.58
CA ALA A 77 5.53 -16.65 5.54
C ALA A 77 6.62 -17.68 5.24
N THR A 78 7.26 -18.19 6.31
CA THR A 78 8.31 -19.22 6.25
C THR A 78 7.92 -20.39 7.12
N ALA A 79 7.73 -21.56 6.51
CA ALA A 79 7.48 -22.81 7.22
C ALA A 79 8.78 -23.34 7.84
N ALA A 80 8.64 -24.22 8.85
CA ALA A 80 9.78 -24.89 9.49
C ALA A 80 10.64 -25.71 8.51
N THR A 81 10.06 -26.15 7.39
CA THR A 81 10.76 -26.83 6.28
C THR A 81 11.61 -25.90 5.40
N GLY A 82 11.57 -24.58 5.65
CA GLY A 82 12.22 -23.57 4.82
C GLY A 82 11.38 -23.12 3.62
N THR A 83 10.21 -23.69 3.39
CA THR A 83 9.30 -23.28 2.31
C THR A 83 8.77 -21.87 2.60
N THR A 84 8.86 -20.98 1.59
CA THR A 84 8.38 -19.61 1.68
C THR A 84 7.10 -19.42 0.85
N MET A 85 6.16 -18.64 1.39
CA MET A 85 4.90 -18.31 0.74
C MET A 85 4.68 -16.80 0.83
N THR A 86 4.51 -16.16 -0.31
CA THR A 86 4.29 -14.73 -0.41
C THR A 86 2.91 -14.42 -0.95
N ARG A 87 2.29 -13.34 -0.46
CA ARG A 87 1.00 -12.87 -0.95
C ARG A 87 0.89 -11.35 -0.76
N ASN A 88 0.17 -10.72 -1.66
CA ASN A 88 -0.09 -9.28 -1.61
C ASN A 88 -1.59 -9.03 -1.42
N PHE A 89 -1.92 -8.04 -0.59
CA PHE A 89 -3.29 -7.59 -0.30
C PHE A 89 -3.38 -6.10 -0.51
N VAL A 90 -4.52 -5.62 -0.98
CA VAL A 90 -4.79 -4.18 -1.12
C VAL A 90 -5.99 -3.83 -0.27
N ARG A 91 -5.85 -2.81 0.58
CA ARG A 91 -6.92 -2.17 1.34
C ARG A 91 -7.07 -0.74 0.84
N ASN A 92 -8.16 -0.49 0.15
CA ASN A 92 -8.48 0.84 -0.35
C ASN A 92 -9.16 1.68 0.72
N ASP A 93 -9.00 3.00 0.62
CA ASP A 93 -9.71 4.00 1.42
C ASP A 93 -9.63 3.77 2.95
N ILE A 94 -8.46 3.32 3.46
CA ILE A 94 -8.24 3.17 4.90
C ILE A 94 -8.37 4.51 5.66
N ALA A 95 -8.16 5.61 4.96
CA ALA A 95 -8.47 6.96 5.39
C ALA A 95 -8.75 7.81 4.16
N SER A 96 -9.64 8.79 4.28
CA SER A 96 -9.94 9.71 3.19
C SER A 96 -10.42 11.06 3.73
N GLY A 97 -10.43 12.05 2.87
CA GLY A 97 -10.90 13.38 3.25
C GLY A 97 -10.90 14.38 2.09
N SER A 98 -11.28 15.60 2.41
CA SER A 98 -11.20 16.70 1.47
C SER A 98 -10.78 18.01 2.13
N ARG A 99 -10.10 18.86 1.34
CA ARG A 99 -9.67 20.19 1.77
C ARG A 99 -9.98 21.21 0.68
N ALA A 100 -10.41 22.41 1.08
CA ALA A 100 -10.62 23.51 0.13
C ALA A 100 -9.27 23.99 -0.43
N GLY A 101 -9.19 24.23 -1.73
CA GLY A 101 -8.00 24.75 -2.40
C GLY A 101 -7.21 23.69 -3.20
N TRP A 102 -5.97 24.03 -3.51
CA TRP A 102 -5.08 23.22 -4.33
C TRP A 102 -4.49 22.03 -3.54
N CYS A 103 -4.40 20.85 -4.18
CA CYS A 103 -3.81 19.67 -3.58
C CYS A 103 -2.33 19.88 -3.19
N ASP A 104 -1.58 20.59 -4.01
CA ASP A 104 -0.15 20.83 -3.76
C ASP A 104 0.10 21.55 -2.43
N THR A 105 -0.80 22.49 -2.06
CA THR A 105 -0.73 23.20 -0.77
C THR A 105 -0.95 22.27 0.43
N HIS A 106 -1.70 21.18 0.24
CA HIS A 106 -2.12 20.31 1.33
C HIS A 106 -1.34 19.01 1.45
N ARG A 107 -0.45 18.67 0.50
CA ARG A 107 0.28 17.38 0.49
C ARG A 107 0.95 17.06 1.82
N ASN A 108 1.73 18.00 2.37
CA ASN A 108 2.46 17.78 3.61
C ASN A 108 1.54 17.64 4.84
N SER A 109 0.47 18.43 4.90
CA SER A 109 -0.48 18.34 6.02
C SER A 109 -1.29 17.04 5.97
N ILE A 110 -1.68 16.58 4.79
CA ILE A 110 -2.35 15.29 4.61
C ILE A 110 -1.42 14.13 4.97
N ALA A 111 -0.17 14.15 4.53
CA ALA A 111 0.81 13.13 4.90
C ALA A 111 1.02 13.04 6.42
N LYS A 112 1.09 14.17 7.11
CA LYS A 112 1.16 14.21 8.59
C LYS A 112 -0.10 13.66 9.25
N GLU A 113 -1.29 13.99 8.72
CA GLU A 113 -2.56 13.46 9.23
C GLU A 113 -2.64 11.95 9.08
N VAL A 114 -2.25 11.41 7.92
CA VAL A 114 -2.20 9.97 7.68
C VAL A 114 -1.20 9.30 8.63
N ALA A 115 0.00 9.86 8.79
CA ALA A 115 1.02 9.34 9.71
C ALA A 115 0.55 9.35 11.19
N ALA A 116 -0.22 10.37 11.60
CA ALA A 116 -0.78 10.45 12.95
C ALA A 116 -1.81 9.34 13.26
N ARG A 117 -2.44 8.76 12.23
CA ARG A 117 -3.40 7.64 12.35
C ARG A 117 -2.75 6.25 12.34
N MET A 118 -1.44 6.15 12.68
CA MET A 118 -0.70 4.88 12.63
C MET A 118 -1.29 3.77 13.50
N GLN A 119 -1.97 4.10 14.61
CA GLN A 119 -2.63 3.08 15.44
C GLN A 119 -3.80 2.43 14.69
N ASP A 120 -4.57 3.21 13.94
CA ASP A 120 -5.65 2.68 13.10
C ASP A 120 -5.09 1.76 12.00
N MET A 121 -3.93 2.09 11.44
CA MET A 121 -3.23 1.27 10.44
C MET A 121 -2.75 -0.07 11.00
N ASN A 122 -2.31 -0.11 12.26
CA ASN A 122 -1.99 -1.37 12.96
C ASN A 122 -3.21 -2.28 13.07
N GLY A 123 -4.40 -1.72 13.34
CA GLY A 123 -5.65 -2.47 13.32
C GLY A 123 -5.95 -3.09 11.96
N HIS A 124 -5.73 -2.36 10.88
CA HIS A 124 -5.93 -2.86 9.51
C HIS A 124 -4.98 -4.00 9.14
N ILE A 125 -3.69 -3.93 9.48
CA ILE A 125 -2.73 -5.00 9.16
C ILE A 125 -3.01 -6.27 9.99
N VAL A 126 -3.41 -6.13 11.24
CA VAL A 126 -3.84 -7.26 12.09
C VAL A 126 -5.09 -7.92 11.51
N ALA A 127 -6.08 -7.15 11.07
CA ALA A 127 -7.28 -7.67 10.40
C ALA A 127 -6.93 -8.45 9.13
N VAL A 128 -6.02 -7.92 8.29
CA VAL A 128 -5.53 -8.63 7.10
C VAL A 128 -4.88 -9.95 7.49
N ALA A 129 -4.04 -9.98 8.53
CA ALA A 129 -3.38 -11.20 8.99
C ALA A 129 -4.38 -12.24 9.51
N GLN A 130 -5.44 -11.81 10.21
CA GLN A 130 -6.52 -12.68 10.67
C GLN A 130 -7.33 -13.26 9.51
N GLU A 131 -7.71 -12.45 8.54
CA GLU A 131 -8.44 -12.89 7.34
C GLU A 131 -7.62 -13.86 6.47
N ASP A 132 -6.31 -13.65 6.41
CA ASP A 132 -5.39 -14.49 5.64
C ASP A 132 -5.05 -15.82 6.33
N HIS A 133 -5.31 -15.95 7.62
CA HIS A 133 -4.91 -17.12 8.43
C HIS A 133 -5.38 -18.44 7.80
N ASP A 134 -6.65 -18.56 7.44
CA ASP A 134 -7.21 -19.81 6.88
C ASP A 134 -6.67 -20.06 5.46
N VAL A 135 -6.43 -19.01 4.70
CA VAL A 135 -5.82 -19.12 3.36
C VAL A 135 -4.38 -19.61 3.46
N LEU A 136 -3.60 -19.06 4.38
CA LEU A 136 -2.22 -19.49 4.62
C LEU A 136 -2.18 -20.97 5.08
N ARG A 137 -3.09 -21.40 5.95
CA ARG A 137 -3.21 -22.81 6.35
C ARG A 137 -3.48 -23.69 5.14
N ALA A 138 -4.42 -23.33 4.29
CA ALA A 138 -4.74 -24.10 3.08
C ALA A 138 -3.57 -24.13 2.06
N GLU A 139 -2.75 -23.08 1.99
CA GLU A 139 -1.53 -23.06 1.18
C GLU A 139 -0.47 -24.00 1.74
N LEU A 140 -0.33 -24.06 3.08
CA LEU A 140 0.58 -24.98 3.79
C LEU A 140 0.18 -26.44 3.58
N ASP A 141 -1.12 -26.77 3.70
CA ASP A 141 -1.63 -28.13 3.44
C ASP A 141 -1.28 -28.58 2.04
N ARG A 142 -1.53 -27.76 1.04
CA ARG A 142 -1.21 -28.06 -0.36
C ARG A 142 0.29 -28.23 -0.61
N ALA A 143 1.12 -27.43 0.04
CA ALA A 143 2.57 -27.54 -0.08
C ALA A 143 3.07 -28.84 0.57
N HIS A 144 2.51 -29.22 1.73
CA HIS A 144 2.84 -30.45 2.44
C HIS A 144 2.45 -31.68 1.62
N ASP A 145 1.23 -31.72 1.10
CA ASP A 145 0.72 -32.83 0.28
C ASP A 145 1.56 -33.03 -1.00
N LYS A 146 1.97 -31.95 -1.64
CA LYS A 146 2.83 -32.00 -2.82
C LYS A 146 4.20 -32.61 -2.51
N THR A 147 4.77 -32.30 -1.35
CA THR A 147 6.07 -32.83 -0.92
C THR A 147 5.98 -34.32 -0.57
N ARG A 148 4.82 -34.79 -0.11
CA ARG A 148 4.60 -36.18 0.29
C ARG A 148 4.27 -37.12 -0.86
N ASN A 149 3.69 -36.59 -1.95
CA ASN A 149 3.21 -37.35 -3.11
C ASN A 149 4.14 -37.22 -4.35
N GLY A 150 5.23 -36.48 -4.26
CA GLY A 150 6.26 -36.31 -5.29
C GLY A 150 7.51 -37.05 -4.93
#